data_0c6719613f24b7b23225e1febe5d2288
#
_entry.id   0c6719613f24b7b23225e1febe5d2288
#
_cell.length_a   1.000
_cell.length_b   1.000
_cell.length_c   1.000
_cell.angle_alpha   90.00
_cell.angle_beta   90.00
_cell.angle_gamma   90.00
#
_symmetry.space_group_name_H-M   'P 1'
#
loop_
_entity.id
_entity.type
_entity.pdbx_description
1 polymer ?
#
loop_
_entity_poly.entity_id
_entity_poly.type
_entity_poly.pdbx_seq_one_letter_code
_entity_poly.pdbx_strand_id
1 'polypeptide(L)'
;MGYAHLTPQDIFADPEVRSYVEQGNRCMEAIGFTEHGLAHAKRSSDTARDILRLLGYPERTCELAAIAGYLHDIGNTVNRVDHAHSGAIMAFTLLNKRNMPPEEIGLICSAIGHHDEK
;
A
#
# COMPACT_ATOMS: atom_id res chain seq x y z
N MET A 1 0.33 23.02 -12.71
CA MET A 1 0.41 21.61 -13.10
C MET A 1 -0.56 20.80 -12.30
N GLY A 2 -1.28 19.90 -12.95
CA GLY A 2 -2.25 19.05 -12.28
C GLY A 2 -1.61 17.87 -11.58
N TYR A 3 -2.39 17.24 -10.73
CA TYR A 3 -1.96 16.00 -10.08
C TYR A 3 -2.09 14.82 -11.05
N ALA A 4 -1.35 13.76 -10.76
CA ALA A 4 -1.39 12.53 -11.56
C ALA A 4 -2.53 11.62 -11.11
N HIS A 5 -3.17 10.95 -12.08
CA HIS A 5 -4.17 9.92 -11.79
C HIS A 5 -3.45 8.57 -11.77
N LEU A 6 -2.99 8.14 -10.61
CA LEU A 6 -2.27 6.88 -10.46
C LEU A 6 -3.24 5.72 -10.28
N THR A 7 -3.07 4.70 -11.11
CA THR A 7 -3.86 3.48 -11.00
C THR A 7 -3.11 2.44 -10.18
N PRO A 8 -3.79 1.38 -9.69
CA PRO A 8 -3.08 0.28 -9.04
C PRO A 8 -1.99 -0.31 -9.92
N GLN A 9 -2.22 -0.43 -11.24
CA GLN A 9 -1.24 -0.97 -12.16
C GLN A 9 0.01 -0.09 -12.24
N ASP A 10 -0.14 1.23 -12.17
CA ASP A 10 1.00 2.14 -12.13
C ASP A 10 1.88 1.87 -10.91
N ILE A 11 1.25 1.60 -9.78
CA ILE A 11 1.96 1.31 -8.53
C ILE A 11 2.64 -0.06 -8.61
N PHE A 12 1.93 -1.10 -9.12
CA PHE A 12 2.50 -2.44 -9.25
C PHE A 12 3.72 -2.47 -10.17
N ALA A 13 3.70 -1.65 -11.22
CA ALA A 13 4.77 -1.62 -12.22
C ALA A 13 5.96 -0.75 -11.81
N ASP A 14 5.82 0.04 -10.75
CA ASP A 14 6.85 0.98 -10.33
C ASP A 14 8.02 0.25 -9.67
N PRO A 15 9.24 0.35 -10.22
CA PRO A 15 10.39 -0.39 -9.68
C PRO A 15 10.76 -0.01 -8.26
N GLU A 16 10.64 1.26 -7.90
CA GLU A 16 10.95 1.72 -6.54
C GLU A 16 9.97 1.14 -5.54
N VAL A 17 8.69 1.18 -5.85
CA VAL A 17 7.64 0.62 -4.99
C VAL A 17 7.86 -0.88 -4.81
N ARG A 18 8.09 -1.60 -5.90
CA ARG A 18 8.34 -3.04 -5.85
C ARG A 18 9.54 -3.37 -4.98
N SER A 19 10.59 -2.56 -5.11
CA SER A 19 11.81 -2.76 -4.31
C SER A 19 11.51 -2.69 -2.81
N TYR A 20 10.72 -1.72 -2.37
CA TYR A 20 10.38 -1.60 -0.96
C TYR A 20 9.45 -2.71 -0.48
N VAL A 21 8.52 -3.16 -1.31
CA VAL A 21 7.68 -4.31 -0.96
C VAL A 21 8.55 -5.56 -0.77
N GLU A 22 9.50 -5.79 -1.67
CA GLU A 22 10.42 -6.93 -1.56
C GLU A 22 11.34 -6.83 -0.35
N GLN A 23 11.82 -5.62 -0.04
CA GLN A 23 12.67 -5.41 1.13
C GLN A 23 11.89 -5.67 2.43
N GLY A 24 10.64 -5.26 2.49
CA GLY A 24 9.77 -5.58 3.62
C GLY A 24 9.64 -7.08 3.81
N ASN A 25 9.49 -7.82 2.71
CA ASN A 25 9.43 -9.28 2.75
C ASN A 25 10.73 -9.88 3.30
N ARG A 26 11.87 -9.40 2.85
CA ARG A 26 13.17 -9.90 3.35
C ARG A 26 13.33 -9.64 4.84
N CYS A 27 12.90 -8.47 5.32
CA CYS A 27 12.94 -8.15 6.75
C CYS A 27 12.07 -9.11 7.55
N MET A 28 10.89 -9.46 7.03
CA MET A 28 9.98 -10.38 7.69
C MET A 28 10.55 -11.81 7.69
N GLU A 29 11.15 -12.24 6.58
CA GLU A 29 11.79 -13.56 6.50
C GLU A 29 12.92 -13.71 7.53
N ALA A 30 13.71 -12.64 7.72
CA ALA A 30 14.82 -12.64 8.64
C ALA A 30 14.39 -12.89 10.09
N ILE A 31 13.14 -12.58 10.44
CA ILE A 31 12.61 -12.81 11.78
C ILE A 31 11.58 -13.94 11.84
N GLY A 32 11.55 -14.78 10.81
CA GLY A 32 10.77 -16.01 10.81
C GLY A 32 9.38 -15.94 10.19
N PHE A 33 8.97 -14.80 9.65
CA PHE A 33 7.69 -14.68 8.94
C PHE A 33 7.89 -14.98 7.46
N THR A 34 6.85 -15.51 6.83
CA THR A 34 6.86 -15.84 5.40
C THR A 34 5.64 -15.23 4.72
N GLU A 35 5.62 -15.29 3.38
CA GLU A 35 4.46 -14.88 2.58
C GLU A 35 4.13 -13.39 2.64
N HIS A 36 5.14 -12.53 2.80
CA HIS A 36 4.96 -11.08 2.81
C HIS A 36 5.55 -10.39 1.57
N GLY A 37 5.73 -11.15 0.49
CA GLY A 37 6.31 -10.64 -0.75
C GLY A 37 5.28 -10.05 -1.71
N LEU A 38 5.69 -9.91 -2.97
CA LEU A 38 4.85 -9.31 -4.01
C LEU A 38 3.53 -10.05 -4.21
N ALA A 39 3.53 -11.38 -4.13
CA ALA A 39 2.31 -12.16 -4.30
C ALA A 39 1.29 -11.85 -3.20
N HIS A 40 1.75 -11.76 -1.95
CA HIS A 40 0.90 -11.39 -0.83
C HIS A 40 0.36 -9.96 -1.00
N ALA A 41 1.23 -9.02 -1.37
CA ALA A 41 0.83 -7.63 -1.59
C ALA A 41 -0.24 -7.54 -2.67
N LYS A 42 -0.07 -8.30 -3.76
CA LYS A 42 -1.04 -8.33 -4.86
C LYS A 42 -2.38 -8.91 -4.43
N ARG A 43 -2.37 -10.00 -3.65
CA ARG A 43 -3.59 -10.60 -3.11
C ARG A 43 -4.32 -9.64 -2.19
N SER A 44 -3.60 -8.93 -1.33
CA SER A 44 -4.19 -7.93 -0.43
C SER A 44 -4.83 -6.78 -1.22
N SER A 45 -4.16 -6.36 -2.29
CA SER A 45 -4.67 -5.34 -3.19
C SER A 45 -5.99 -5.77 -3.83
N ASP A 46 -6.01 -6.97 -4.40
CA ASP A 46 -7.19 -7.50 -5.09
C ASP A 46 -8.35 -7.68 -4.11
N THR A 47 -8.07 -8.21 -2.93
CA THR A 47 -9.10 -8.42 -1.89
C THR A 47 -9.72 -7.10 -1.46
N ALA A 48 -8.91 -6.09 -1.19
CA ALA A 48 -9.40 -4.78 -0.76
C ALA A 48 -10.29 -4.15 -1.84
N ARG A 49 -9.85 -4.23 -3.10
CA ARG A 49 -10.65 -3.73 -4.23
C ARG A 49 -11.98 -4.45 -4.32
N ASP A 50 -11.95 -5.78 -4.27
CA ASP A 50 -13.16 -6.60 -4.46
C ASP A 50 -14.19 -6.37 -3.37
N ILE A 51 -13.74 -6.24 -2.11
CA ILE A 51 -14.64 -5.97 -0.98
C ILE A 51 -15.39 -4.66 -1.21
N LEU A 52 -14.68 -3.59 -1.53
CA LEU A 52 -15.32 -2.29 -1.73
C LEU A 52 -16.21 -2.27 -2.96
N ARG A 53 -15.83 -3.00 -4.02
CA ARG A 53 -16.64 -3.11 -5.22
C ARG A 53 -17.95 -3.82 -4.93
N LEU A 54 -17.90 -4.90 -4.16
CA LEU A 54 -19.11 -5.63 -3.73
C LEU A 54 -20.02 -4.77 -2.85
N LEU A 55 -19.44 -3.87 -2.04
CA LEU A 55 -20.19 -2.97 -1.19
C LEU A 55 -20.75 -1.76 -1.95
N GLY A 56 -20.45 -1.63 -3.23
CA GLY A 56 -21.02 -0.59 -4.07
C GLY A 56 -20.28 0.75 -4.05
N TYR A 57 -19.05 0.78 -3.57
CA TYR A 57 -18.27 2.01 -3.57
C TYR A 57 -17.86 2.43 -5.00
N PRO A 58 -17.65 3.74 -5.24
CA PRO A 58 -17.20 4.20 -6.55
C PRO A 58 -15.89 3.54 -6.96
N GLU A 59 -15.69 3.38 -8.27
CA GLU A 59 -14.50 2.67 -8.79
C GLU A 59 -13.19 3.30 -8.32
N ARG A 60 -13.12 4.64 -8.25
CA ARG A 60 -11.89 5.28 -7.78
C ARG A 60 -11.57 4.91 -6.32
N THR A 61 -12.61 4.83 -5.48
CA THR A 61 -12.41 4.39 -4.09
C THR A 61 -11.87 2.97 -4.04
N CYS A 62 -12.38 2.09 -4.91
CA CYS A 62 -11.89 0.71 -5.01
C CYS A 62 -10.42 0.68 -5.45
N GLU A 63 -10.02 1.53 -6.39
CA GLU A 63 -8.63 1.65 -6.82
C GLU A 63 -7.72 2.12 -5.69
N LEU A 64 -8.15 3.12 -4.93
CA LEU A 64 -7.36 3.61 -3.79
C LEU A 64 -7.21 2.53 -2.72
N ALA A 65 -8.26 1.75 -2.48
CA ALA A 65 -8.19 0.60 -1.57
C ALA A 65 -7.19 -0.44 -2.06
N ALA A 66 -7.15 -0.69 -3.37
CA ALA A 66 -6.19 -1.62 -3.97
C ALA A 66 -4.75 -1.14 -3.75
N ILE A 67 -4.50 0.16 -3.91
CA ILE A 67 -3.17 0.73 -3.68
C ILE A 67 -2.79 0.59 -2.21
N ALA A 68 -3.71 0.92 -1.30
CA ALA A 68 -3.48 0.78 0.14
C ALA A 68 -3.16 -0.67 0.51
N GLY A 69 -3.92 -1.62 -0.04
CA GLY A 69 -3.69 -3.04 0.21
C GLY A 69 -2.33 -3.52 -0.27
N TYR A 70 -1.88 -3.02 -1.42
CA TYR A 70 -0.56 -3.37 -1.97
C TYR A 70 0.57 -2.85 -1.07
N LEU A 71 0.39 -1.67 -0.47
CA LEU A 71 1.42 -1.01 0.32
C LEU A 71 1.32 -1.27 1.83
N HIS A 72 0.33 -2.02 2.29
CA HIS A 72 0.00 -2.08 3.72
C HIS A 72 1.14 -2.58 4.61
N ASP A 73 2.00 -3.47 4.12
CA ASP A 73 3.11 -4.03 4.91
C ASP A 73 4.48 -3.41 4.59
N ILE A 74 4.51 -2.34 3.77
CA ILE A 74 5.77 -1.74 3.34
C ILE A 74 6.61 -1.23 4.52
N GLY A 75 5.97 -0.88 5.64
CA GLY A 75 6.65 -0.42 6.85
C GLY A 75 7.54 -1.46 7.49
N ASN A 76 7.38 -2.74 7.15
CA ASN A 76 8.27 -3.79 7.64
C ASN A 76 9.72 -3.59 7.18
N THR A 77 9.93 -2.76 6.16
CA THR A 77 11.28 -2.35 5.74
C THR A 77 12.00 -1.60 6.87
N VAL A 78 11.26 -0.89 7.69
CA VAL A 78 11.81 -0.14 8.84
C VAL A 78 11.85 -1.04 10.07
N ASN A 79 10.70 -1.55 10.49
CA ASN A 79 10.59 -2.40 11.68
C ASN A 79 9.22 -3.08 11.67
N ARG A 80 9.14 -4.28 12.21
CA ARG A 80 7.86 -4.97 12.41
C ARG A 80 7.01 -4.22 13.44
N VAL A 81 7.63 -3.68 14.48
CA VAL A 81 6.95 -2.85 15.48
C VAL A 81 6.55 -1.54 14.83
N ASP A 82 5.29 -1.16 14.97
CA ASP A 82 4.71 0.05 14.37
C ASP A 82 4.81 0.08 12.84
N HIS A 83 4.87 -1.08 12.18
CA HIS A 83 4.99 -1.12 10.72
C HIS A 83 3.84 -0.42 10.00
N ALA A 84 2.66 -0.35 10.62
CA ALA A 84 1.52 0.37 10.04
C ALA A 84 1.82 1.88 9.96
N HIS A 85 2.35 2.47 11.02
CA HIS A 85 2.71 3.89 11.02
C HIS A 85 3.88 4.16 10.07
N SER A 86 4.92 3.35 10.14
CA SER A 86 6.07 3.45 9.22
C SER A 86 5.61 3.31 7.77
N GLY A 87 4.71 2.37 7.51
CA GLY A 87 4.15 2.13 6.18
C GLY A 87 3.37 3.32 5.66
N ALA A 88 2.57 3.95 6.52
CA ALA A 88 1.81 5.14 6.14
C ALA A 88 2.74 6.29 5.74
N ILE A 89 3.83 6.49 6.50
CA ILE A 89 4.82 7.54 6.20
C ILE A 89 5.56 7.23 4.89
N MET A 90 5.95 5.99 4.68
CA MET A 90 6.61 5.57 3.44
C MET A 90 5.68 5.74 2.24
N ALA A 91 4.42 5.35 2.39
CA ALA A 91 3.43 5.51 1.32
C ALA A 91 3.22 6.97 0.99
N PHE A 92 3.12 7.84 2.00
CA PHE A 92 3.02 9.27 1.78
C PHE A 92 4.17 9.77 0.92
N THR A 93 5.40 9.41 1.28
CA THR A 93 6.59 9.86 0.55
C THR A 93 6.57 9.37 -0.90
N LEU A 94 6.26 8.10 -1.11
CA LEU A 94 6.24 7.51 -2.46
C LEU A 94 5.16 8.14 -3.33
N LEU A 95 3.96 8.30 -2.78
CA LEU A 95 2.81 8.81 -3.55
C LEU A 95 2.92 10.32 -3.79
N ASN A 96 3.42 11.06 -2.82
CA ASN A 96 3.65 12.50 -2.97
C ASN A 96 4.68 12.79 -4.06
N LYS A 97 5.75 12.00 -4.08
CA LYS A 97 6.80 12.09 -5.10
C LYS A 97 6.23 11.84 -6.51
N ARG A 98 5.18 11.04 -6.62
CA ARG A 98 4.53 10.70 -7.88
C ARG A 98 3.34 11.61 -8.19
N ASN A 99 3.17 12.64 -7.40
CA ASN A 99 2.20 13.70 -7.65
C ASN A 99 0.73 13.26 -7.54
N MET A 100 0.45 12.34 -6.63
CA MET A 100 -0.92 11.95 -6.32
C MET A 100 -1.63 13.08 -5.58
N PRO A 101 -2.93 13.31 -5.81
CA PRO A 101 -3.67 14.33 -5.07
C PRO A 101 -3.64 14.11 -3.55
N PRO A 102 -3.50 15.18 -2.76
CA PRO A 102 -3.42 15.05 -1.29
C PRO A 102 -4.59 14.31 -0.65
N GLU A 103 -5.81 14.50 -1.15
CA GLU A 103 -6.99 13.80 -0.61
C GLU A 103 -6.86 12.30 -0.77
N GLU A 104 -6.32 11.86 -1.90
CA GLU A 104 -6.14 10.43 -2.18
C GLU A 104 -5.00 9.86 -1.34
N ILE A 105 -3.89 10.60 -1.22
CA ILE A 105 -2.79 10.21 -0.34
C ILE A 105 -3.28 10.04 1.09
N GLY A 106 -4.09 10.98 1.56
CA GLY A 106 -4.64 10.93 2.91
C GLY A 106 -5.47 9.69 3.17
N LEU A 107 -6.33 9.32 2.21
CA LEU A 107 -7.15 8.12 2.33
C LEU A 107 -6.29 6.86 2.38
N ILE A 108 -5.29 6.76 1.52
CA ILE A 108 -4.40 5.60 1.48
C ILE A 108 -3.58 5.50 2.76
N CYS A 109 -2.98 6.60 3.21
CA CYS A 109 -2.16 6.61 4.42
C CYS A 109 -2.98 6.29 5.66
N SER A 110 -4.21 6.79 5.74
CA SER A 110 -5.11 6.47 6.85
C SER A 110 -5.44 4.97 6.88
N ALA A 111 -5.74 4.39 5.71
CA ALA A 111 -6.03 2.97 5.63
C ALA A 111 -4.83 2.12 6.08
N ILE A 112 -3.63 2.48 5.64
CA ILE A 112 -2.41 1.77 6.03
C ILE A 112 -2.14 1.92 7.53
N GLY A 113 -2.23 3.16 8.03
CA GLY A 113 -1.91 3.47 9.42
C GLY A 113 -2.83 2.77 10.42
N HIS A 114 -4.05 2.43 9.99
CA HIS A 114 -5.04 1.79 10.85
C HIS A 114 -5.18 0.29 10.65
N HIS A 115 -4.43 -0.32 9.73
CA HIS A 115 -4.68 -1.73 9.39
C HIS A 115 -4.35 -2.71 10.53
N ASP A 116 -3.52 -2.32 11.48
CA ASP A 116 -3.18 -3.15 12.66
C ASP A 116 -4.13 -2.92 13.83
N GLU A 117 -5.01 -1.96 13.75
CA GLU A 117 -5.93 -1.68 14.85
C GLU A 117 -7.04 -2.71 14.94
N LYS A 118 -7.39 -3.07 16.15
CA LYS A 118 -8.42 -4.08 16.43
C LYS A 118 -9.67 -3.46 17.02
#